data_51e389382ff927ba076b5a3bb7065926
#
_entry.id   51e389382ff927ba076b5a3bb7065926
#
_cell.length_a   1.000
_cell.length_b   1.000
_cell.length_c   1.000
_cell.angle_alpha   90.00
_cell.angle_beta   90.00
_cell.angle_gamma   90.00
#
_symmetry.space_group_name_H-M   'P 1'
#
loop_
_entity.id
_entity.type
_entity.pdbx_description
1 polymer ?
#
loop_
_entity_poly.entity_id
_entity_poly.type
_entity_poly.pdbx_seq_one_letter_code
_entity_poly.pdbx_strand_id
1 'polypeptide(L)'
;MKEKLKILIANDDGIRSEGIAKLARAAASFGTVWVAAPEHQCSGMSVRLTISEKSQMAVYRYDFPVPVEAAWSVDGPPADCVKVALNALLPFRPDIVLSGINDGLNAGLDVAYSGTIGAATEAAMHGVPAIAFSMRDGKSFDVTDHYLCSVLGELLEKLAKNGAEVVI
;
A
#
# COMPACT_ATOMS: atom_id res chain seq x y z
N MET A 1 6.34 -26.71 -3.03
CA MET A 1 5.83 -25.64 -2.15
C MET A 1 5.51 -24.45 -3.06
N LYS A 2 4.30 -23.89 -2.96
CA LYS A 2 3.97 -22.66 -3.70
C LYS A 2 4.87 -21.55 -3.16
N GLU A 3 5.56 -20.83 -4.03
CA GLU A 3 6.41 -19.70 -3.65
C GLU A 3 5.53 -18.65 -2.94
N LYS A 4 6.01 -18.10 -1.82
CA LYS A 4 5.26 -17.08 -1.09
C LYS A 4 5.23 -15.79 -1.89
N LEU A 5 4.09 -15.12 -1.96
CA LEU A 5 3.98 -13.82 -2.60
C LEU A 5 4.94 -12.80 -1.97
N LYS A 6 5.51 -11.95 -2.80
CA LYS A 6 6.27 -10.76 -2.39
C LYS A 6 5.32 -9.56 -2.42
N ILE A 7 4.96 -9.05 -1.27
CA ILE A 7 3.90 -8.05 -1.10
C ILE A 7 4.52 -6.74 -0.62
N LEU A 8 4.36 -5.68 -1.41
CA LEU A 8 4.67 -4.32 -0.96
C LEU A 8 3.40 -3.65 -0.45
N ILE A 9 3.49 -2.97 0.70
CA ILE A 9 2.38 -2.21 1.28
C ILE A 9 2.73 -0.73 1.34
N ALA A 10 1.77 0.12 0.95
CA ALA A 10 1.82 1.57 1.06
C ALA A 10 0.48 2.11 1.62
N ASN A 11 0.41 3.40 1.93
CA ASN A 11 -0.82 4.10 2.31
C ASN A 11 -0.65 5.61 2.16
N ASP A 12 -1.66 6.40 2.53
CA ASP A 12 -1.59 7.86 2.65
C ASP A 12 -1.83 8.39 4.07
N ASP A 13 -2.24 7.53 5.01
CA ASP A 13 -2.38 7.88 6.42
C ASP A 13 -1.05 7.93 7.19
N GLY A 14 0.03 7.49 6.55
CA GLY A 14 1.38 7.47 7.10
C GLY A 14 1.78 6.14 7.73
N ILE A 15 3.09 5.96 7.89
CA ILE A 15 3.72 4.69 8.34
C ILE A 15 3.26 4.25 9.75
N ARG A 16 2.79 5.18 10.58
CA ARG A 16 2.36 4.94 11.96
C ARG A 16 0.87 4.63 12.09
N SER A 17 0.11 4.67 10.99
CA SER A 17 -1.33 4.48 11.05
C SER A 17 -1.71 3.05 11.44
N GLU A 18 -2.86 2.89 12.09
CA GLU A 18 -3.37 1.57 12.48
C GLU A 18 -3.75 0.75 11.23
N GLY A 19 -4.30 1.40 10.21
CA GLY A 19 -4.75 0.75 8.98
C GLY A 19 -3.65 -0.01 8.26
N ILE A 20 -2.44 0.60 8.12
CA ILE A 20 -1.32 -0.07 7.45
C ILE A 20 -0.79 -1.26 8.26
N ALA A 21 -0.79 -1.17 9.59
CA ALA A 21 -0.37 -2.26 10.45
C ALA A 21 -1.33 -3.46 10.37
N LYS A 22 -2.64 -3.20 10.30
CA LYS A 22 -3.66 -4.25 10.11
C LYS A 22 -3.55 -4.91 8.73
N LEU A 23 -3.36 -4.12 7.68
CA LEU A 23 -3.15 -4.64 6.33
C LEU A 23 -1.90 -5.51 6.26
N ALA A 24 -0.79 -5.07 6.85
CA ALA A 24 0.45 -5.84 6.90
C ALA A 24 0.28 -7.18 7.65
N ARG A 25 -0.44 -7.18 8.76
CA ARG A 25 -0.74 -8.40 9.54
C ARG A 25 -1.55 -9.40 8.72
N ALA A 26 -2.59 -8.94 8.02
CA ALA A 26 -3.40 -9.79 7.15
C ALA A 26 -2.59 -10.33 5.97
N ALA A 27 -1.82 -9.47 5.31
CA ALA A 27 -0.99 -9.82 4.16
C ALA A 27 0.10 -10.86 4.49
N ALA A 28 0.62 -10.87 5.71
CA ALA A 28 1.62 -11.85 6.17
C ALA A 28 1.14 -13.30 6.10
N SER A 29 -0.19 -13.53 6.08
CA SER A 29 -0.77 -14.86 5.88
C SER A 29 -0.62 -15.37 4.43
N PHE A 30 -0.39 -14.48 3.47
CA PHE A 30 -0.32 -14.79 2.04
C PHE A 30 1.07 -14.71 1.46
N GLY A 31 1.97 -13.96 2.10
CA GLY A 31 3.30 -13.74 1.54
C GLY A 31 4.31 -13.13 2.51
N THR A 32 5.45 -12.76 1.96
CA THR A 32 6.45 -11.95 2.64
C THR A 32 6.14 -10.48 2.38
N VAL A 33 6.16 -9.67 3.44
CA VAL A 33 5.68 -8.29 3.42
C VAL A 33 6.82 -7.30 3.56
N TRP A 34 6.81 -6.27 2.74
CA TRP A 34 7.62 -5.04 2.84
C TRP A 34 6.67 -3.85 2.92
N VAL A 35 7.08 -2.80 3.62
CA VAL A 35 6.28 -1.59 3.81
C VAL A 35 7.08 -0.36 3.39
N ALA A 36 6.48 0.51 2.58
CA ALA A 36 7.02 1.83 2.27
C ALA A 36 5.87 2.84 2.30
N ALA A 37 5.89 3.75 3.25
CA ALA A 37 4.78 4.67 3.48
C ALA A 37 5.26 6.07 3.87
N PRO A 38 4.44 7.10 3.67
CA PRO A 38 4.76 8.47 4.07
C PRO A 38 5.09 8.56 5.56
N GLU A 39 6.02 9.45 5.90
CA GLU A 39 6.30 9.75 7.31
C GLU A 39 5.09 10.38 8.01
N HIS A 40 4.35 11.21 7.29
CA HIS A 40 3.17 11.93 7.77
C HIS A 40 1.96 11.64 6.88
N GLN A 41 0.76 11.94 7.41
CA GLN A 41 -0.47 11.81 6.64
C GLN A 41 -0.46 12.70 5.38
N CYS A 42 -0.87 12.14 4.25
CA CYS A 42 -0.84 12.75 2.91
C CYS A 42 -2.21 12.67 2.23
N SER A 43 -3.28 13.02 2.93
CA SER A 43 -4.65 13.00 2.38
C SER A 43 -4.79 13.97 1.19
N GLY A 44 -5.57 13.57 0.18
CA GLY A 44 -5.86 14.42 -0.98
C GLY A 44 -4.70 14.61 -1.96
N MET A 45 -3.68 13.77 -1.91
CA MET A 45 -2.46 13.92 -2.74
C MET A 45 -2.57 13.26 -4.13
N SER A 46 -3.62 12.48 -4.41
CA SER A 46 -3.76 11.79 -5.71
C SER A 46 -2.50 11.00 -6.08
N VAL A 47 -2.09 11.00 -7.34
CA VAL A 47 -0.84 10.41 -7.87
C VAL A 47 0.30 11.45 -7.87
N ARG A 48 0.36 12.30 -6.85
CA ARG A 48 1.41 13.32 -6.76
C ARG A 48 2.79 12.67 -6.65
N LEU A 49 3.74 13.17 -7.43
CA LEU A 49 5.16 12.84 -7.35
C LEU A 49 5.98 14.08 -6.98
N THR A 50 7.07 13.87 -6.26
CA THR A 50 8.08 14.89 -6.01
C THR A 50 9.01 14.95 -7.23
N ILE A 51 8.74 15.92 -8.11
CA ILE A 51 9.49 16.10 -9.34
C ILE A 51 10.32 17.37 -9.20
N SER A 52 11.58 17.23 -8.82
CA SER A 52 12.53 18.35 -8.83
C SER A 52 13.95 17.80 -8.86
N GLU A 53 14.79 18.37 -9.72
CA GLU A 53 16.22 18.05 -9.80
C GLU A 53 16.99 18.35 -8.49
N LYS A 54 16.40 19.17 -7.62
CA LYS A 54 16.97 19.58 -6.32
C LYS A 54 16.32 18.90 -5.13
N SER A 55 15.24 18.14 -5.32
CA SER A 55 14.54 17.47 -4.23
C SER A 55 15.31 16.22 -3.81
N GLN A 56 15.78 16.23 -2.59
CA GLN A 56 16.28 15.02 -1.93
C GLN A 56 15.13 14.45 -1.12
N MET A 57 14.74 13.23 -1.43
CA MET A 57 13.74 12.49 -0.67
C MET A 57 14.44 11.71 0.42
N ALA A 58 14.10 11.98 1.66
CA ALA A 58 14.64 11.23 2.79
C ALA A 58 13.89 9.91 2.97
N VAL A 59 14.64 8.83 3.16
CA VAL A 59 14.10 7.49 3.41
C VAL A 59 14.79 6.91 4.63
N TYR A 60 14.00 6.51 5.61
CA TYR A 60 14.50 5.97 6.87
C TYR A 60 13.98 4.56 7.10
N ARG A 61 14.83 3.66 7.59
CA ARG A 61 14.35 2.37 8.14
C ARG A 61 13.41 2.65 9.30
N TYR A 62 12.31 1.89 9.34
CA TYR A 62 11.29 2.01 10.37
C TYR A 62 11.10 0.69 11.10
N ASP A 63 11.07 0.74 12.44
CA ASP A 63 10.76 -0.43 13.27
C ASP A 63 9.24 -0.61 13.31
N PHE A 64 8.76 -1.49 12.46
CA PHE A 64 7.34 -1.66 12.20
C PHE A 64 6.67 -2.54 13.27
N PRO A 65 5.46 -2.16 13.75
CA PRO A 65 4.84 -2.80 14.93
C PRO A 65 4.34 -4.24 14.70
N VAL A 66 4.42 -4.73 13.46
CA VAL A 66 4.11 -6.14 13.13
C VAL A 66 5.27 -6.73 12.32
N PRO A 67 5.48 -8.06 12.38
CA PRO A 67 6.56 -8.69 11.66
C PRO A 67 6.45 -8.48 10.14
N VAL A 68 7.44 -7.80 9.57
CA VAL A 68 7.64 -7.61 8.13
C VAL A 68 9.12 -7.79 7.81
N GLU A 69 9.47 -8.05 6.57
CA GLU A 69 10.87 -8.20 6.14
C GLU A 69 11.64 -6.88 6.25
N ALA A 70 11.00 -5.79 5.83
CA ALA A 70 11.52 -4.45 6.02
C ALA A 70 10.41 -3.40 5.94
N ALA A 71 10.62 -2.28 6.63
CA ALA A 71 9.76 -1.10 6.51
C ALA A 71 10.58 0.18 6.36
N TRP A 72 10.04 1.11 5.60
CA TRP A 72 10.65 2.41 5.34
C TRP A 72 9.62 3.53 5.49
N SER A 73 10.02 4.55 6.23
CA SER A 73 9.37 5.86 6.26
C SER A 73 9.97 6.73 5.16
N VAL A 74 9.13 7.34 4.34
CA VAL A 74 9.54 8.15 3.19
C VAL A 74 9.02 9.57 3.39
N ASP A 75 9.89 10.55 3.23
CA ASP A 75 9.50 11.98 3.22
C ASP A 75 8.97 12.35 1.82
N GLY A 76 7.80 11.84 1.49
CA GLY A 76 7.15 12.01 0.20
C GLY A 76 5.71 11.48 0.19
N PRO A 77 4.91 11.85 -0.83
CA PRO A 77 3.56 11.37 -1.01
C PRO A 77 3.50 9.85 -1.30
N PRO A 78 2.31 9.22 -1.21
CA PRO A 78 2.15 7.78 -1.37
C PRO A 78 2.70 7.19 -2.68
N ALA A 79 2.53 7.89 -3.79
CA ALA A 79 3.07 7.45 -5.09
C ALA A 79 4.61 7.43 -5.08
N ASP A 80 5.26 8.41 -4.43
CA ASP A 80 6.72 8.39 -4.26
C ASP A 80 7.18 7.21 -3.43
N CYS A 81 6.43 6.85 -2.37
CA CYS A 81 6.77 5.68 -1.54
C CYS A 81 6.83 4.41 -2.37
N VAL A 82 5.82 4.18 -3.22
CA VAL A 82 5.78 3.04 -4.13
C VAL A 82 6.91 3.13 -5.16
N LYS A 83 7.08 4.27 -5.80
CA LYS A 83 8.13 4.49 -6.81
C LYS A 83 9.53 4.23 -6.28
N VAL A 84 9.85 4.77 -5.10
CA VAL A 84 11.15 4.57 -4.45
C VAL A 84 11.34 3.10 -4.04
N ALA A 85 10.29 2.48 -3.50
CA ALA A 85 10.34 1.06 -3.14
C ALA A 85 10.66 0.18 -4.36
N LEU A 86 9.97 0.40 -5.48
CA LEU A 86 10.13 -0.39 -6.70
C LEU A 86 11.50 -0.19 -7.38
N ASN A 87 12.09 1.01 -7.28
CA ASN A 87 13.28 1.35 -8.04
C ASN A 87 14.58 1.34 -7.22
N ALA A 88 14.50 1.48 -5.89
CA ALA A 88 15.69 1.68 -5.06
C ALA A 88 15.75 0.83 -3.78
N LEU A 89 14.63 0.43 -3.19
CA LEU A 89 14.63 -0.24 -1.89
C LEU A 89 14.51 -1.76 -2.01
N LEU A 90 13.72 -2.25 -2.97
CA LEU A 90 13.52 -3.66 -3.21
C LEU A 90 14.50 -4.19 -4.26
N PRO A 91 15.23 -5.28 -3.99
CA PRO A 91 16.13 -5.89 -4.97
C PRO A 91 15.40 -6.79 -6.00
N PHE A 92 14.07 -6.76 -6.00
CA PHE A 92 13.18 -7.55 -6.85
C PHE A 92 11.91 -6.76 -7.12
N ARG A 93 11.14 -7.21 -8.11
CA ARG A 93 9.78 -6.72 -8.35
C ARG A 93 8.80 -7.46 -7.44
N PRO A 94 7.95 -6.77 -6.66
CA PRO A 94 6.90 -7.42 -5.89
C PRO A 94 5.84 -8.02 -6.81
N ASP A 95 5.16 -9.07 -6.34
CA ASP A 95 4.06 -9.71 -7.06
C ASP A 95 2.79 -8.87 -7.01
N ILE A 96 2.66 -8.04 -5.95
CA ILE A 96 1.51 -7.17 -5.74
C ILE A 96 1.86 -6.00 -4.83
N VAL A 97 1.18 -4.87 -5.05
CA VAL A 97 1.13 -3.74 -4.12
C VAL A 97 -0.24 -3.67 -3.46
N LEU A 98 -0.28 -3.57 -2.14
CA LEU A 98 -1.49 -3.31 -1.37
C LEU A 98 -1.41 -1.90 -0.82
N SER A 99 -2.44 -1.08 -1.04
CA SER A 99 -2.47 0.30 -0.56
C SER A 99 -3.61 0.50 0.44
N GLY A 100 -3.31 1.02 1.62
CA GLY A 100 -4.29 1.29 2.67
C GLY A 100 -3.90 0.69 4.03
N ILE A 101 -4.85 0.44 4.93
CA ILE A 101 -6.30 0.68 4.81
C ILE A 101 -6.55 2.16 5.09
N ASN A 102 -7.15 2.86 4.16
CA ASN A 102 -7.48 4.27 4.33
C ASN A 102 -8.59 4.47 5.38
N ASP A 103 -8.39 5.39 6.30
CA ASP A 103 -9.43 5.84 7.24
C ASP A 103 -10.33 6.87 6.53
N GLY A 104 -11.34 6.36 5.86
CA GLY A 104 -12.27 7.10 5.02
C GLY A 104 -12.54 6.37 3.71
N LEU A 105 -13.78 6.47 3.20
CA LEU A 105 -14.15 5.86 1.93
C LEU A 105 -13.54 6.62 0.75
N ASN A 106 -12.94 5.88 -0.18
CA ASN A 106 -12.55 6.37 -1.49
C ASN A 106 -13.61 5.92 -2.51
N ALA A 107 -14.67 6.70 -2.66
CA ALA A 107 -15.80 6.38 -3.55
C ALA A 107 -16.21 7.58 -4.40
N GLY A 108 -16.72 7.33 -5.60
CA GLY A 108 -17.15 8.39 -6.51
C GLY A 108 -16.00 9.31 -6.91
N LEU A 109 -16.18 10.62 -6.73
CA LEU A 109 -15.18 11.64 -7.08
C LEU A 109 -13.94 11.62 -6.16
N ASP A 110 -14.07 11.13 -4.93
CA ASP A 110 -12.96 11.08 -3.97
C ASP A 110 -11.83 10.16 -4.43
N VAL A 111 -12.15 9.17 -5.27
CA VAL A 111 -11.15 8.30 -5.92
C VAL A 111 -10.08 9.12 -6.65
N ALA A 112 -10.45 10.21 -7.32
CA ALA A 112 -9.52 11.03 -8.07
C ALA A 112 -8.51 11.80 -7.20
N TYR A 113 -8.86 12.06 -5.95
CA TYR A 113 -8.02 12.82 -5.02
C TYR A 113 -7.26 11.93 -4.02
N SER A 114 -7.63 10.66 -3.91
CA SER A 114 -7.10 9.75 -2.92
C SER A 114 -5.61 9.43 -3.13
N GLY A 115 -4.82 9.60 -2.09
CA GLY A 115 -3.42 9.16 -2.08
C GLY A 115 -3.29 7.64 -2.00
N THR A 116 -4.23 6.95 -1.34
CA THR A 116 -4.33 5.48 -1.33
C THR A 116 -4.49 4.92 -2.73
N ILE A 117 -5.42 5.51 -3.52
CA ILE A 117 -5.60 5.14 -4.95
C ILE A 117 -4.37 5.55 -5.76
N GLY A 118 -3.76 6.69 -5.43
CA GLY A 118 -2.53 7.18 -6.07
C GLY A 118 -1.37 6.20 -5.97
N ALA A 119 -1.16 5.61 -4.80
CA ALA A 119 -0.14 4.58 -4.59
C ALA A 119 -0.41 3.31 -5.41
N ALA A 120 -1.66 2.84 -5.45
CA ALA A 120 -2.06 1.70 -6.26
C ALA A 120 -1.90 1.98 -7.76
N THR A 121 -2.24 3.20 -8.20
CA THR A 121 -2.06 3.64 -9.59
C THR A 121 -0.59 3.69 -9.99
N GLU A 122 0.28 4.20 -9.13
CA GLU A 122 1.74 4.21 -9.39
C GLU A 122 2.28 2.78 -9.58
N ALA A 123 1.86 1.85 -8.73
CA ALA A 123 2.21 0.43 -8.89
C ALA A 123 1.76 -0.12 -10.25
N ALA A 124 0.52 0.16 -10.65
CA ALA A 124 -0.05 -0.27 -11.92
C ALA A 124 0.69 0.32 -13.13
N MET A 125 1.07 1.60 -13.07
CA MET A 125 1.89 2.24 -14.12
C MET A 125 3.26 1.58 -14.27
N HIS A 126 3.78 1.00 -13.20
CA HIS A 126 4.98 0.15 -13.23
C HIS A 126 4.67 -1.31 -13.60
N GLY A 127 3.43 -1.64 -13.95
CA GLY A 127 2.96 -2.98 -14.33
C GLY A 127 2.94 -3.97 -13.16
N VAL A 128 2.89 -3.51 -11.91
CA VAL A 128 2.68 -4.34 -10.72
C VAL A 128 1.19 -4.31 -10.37
N PRO A 129 0.53 -5.48 -10.24
CA PRO A 129 -0.85 -5.52 -9.78
C PRO A 129 -1.02 -4.80 -8.44
N ALA A 130 -2.16 -4.15 -8.25
CA ALA A 130 -2.41 -3.43 -7.00
C ALA A 130 -3.85 -3.56 -6.52
N ILE A 131 -4.04 -3.53 -5.21
CA ILE A 131 -5.35 -3.47 -4.56
C ILE A 131 -5.33 -2.30 -3.57
N ALA A 132 -6.33 -1.44 -3.64
CA ALA A 132 -6.53 -0.36 -2.69
C ALA A 132 -7.66 -0.71 -1.70
N PHE A 133 -7.43 -0.45 -0.43
CA PHE A 133 -8.37 -0.71 0.66
C PHE A 133 -8.78 0.59 1.35
N SER A 134 -10.08 0.77 1.52
CA SER A 134 -10.66 1.87 2.27
C SER A 134 -11.71 1.34 3.24
N MET A 135 -11.88 2.00 4.35
CA MET A 135 -12.96 1.71 5.28
C MET A 135 -13.83 2.95 5.51
N ARG A 136 -15.04 2.76 5.98
CA ARG A 136 -15.88 3.88 6.38
C ARG A 136 -15.28 4.55 7.60
N ASP A 137 -15.34 5.89 7.66
CA ASP A 137 -14.79 6.74 8.73
C ASP A 137 -14.77 6.05 10.09
N GLY A 138 -13.55 5.81 10.54
CA GLY A 138 -13.28 4.81 11.49
C GLY A 138 -13.56 5.19 12.92
N LYS A 139 -14.62 4.63 13.39
CA LYS A 139 -14.75 4.53 14.86
C LYS A 139 -14.28 3.17 15.37
N SER A 140 -14.13 2.18 14.47
CA SER A 140 -13.70 0.83 14.84
C SER A 140 -13.25 0.03 13.63
N PHE A 141 -12.17 -0.71 13.78
CA PHE A 141 -11.71 -1.69 12.80
C PHE A 141 -12.38 -3.07 12.94
N ASP A 142 -13.42 -3.24 13.77
CA ASP A 142 -14.02 -4.55 14.07
C ASP A 142 -14.46 -5.30 12.82
N VAL A 143 -15.14 -4.62 11.90
CA VAL A 143 -15.57 -5.20 10.62
C VAL A 143 -14.36 -5.55 9.76
N THR A 144 -13.39 -4.65 9.70
CA THR A 144 -12.14 -4.84 8.95
C THR A 144 -11.37 -6.04 9.50
N ASP A 145 -11.19 -6.13 10.81
CA ASP A 145 -10.48 -7.23 11.47
C ASP A 145 -11.15 -8.58 11.20
N HIS A 146 -12.48 -8.59 11.10
CA HIS A 146 -13.23 -9.81 10.83
C HIS A 146 -13.13 -10.29 9.38
N TYR A 147 -13.19 -9.38 8.42
CA TYR A 147 -13.33 -9.73 6.99
C TYR A 147 -12.06 -9.56 6.15
N LEU A 148 -11.07 -8.79 6.61
CA LEU A 148 -9.91 -8.39 5.80
C LEU A 148 -9.17 -9.59 5.17
N CYS A 149 -8.89 -10.63 5.96
CA CYS A 149 -8.17 -11.80 5.45
C CYS A 149 -8.97 -12.55 4.37
N SER A 150 -10.29 -12.74 4.56
CA SER A 150 -11.11 -13.42 3.55
C SER A 150 -11.24 -12.62 2.27
N VAL A 151 -11.50 -11.32 2.39
CA VAL A 151 -11.60 -10.41 1.23
C VAL A 151 -10.27 -10.35 0.48
N LEU A 152 -9.15 -10.19 1.18
CA LEU A 152 -7.83 -10.19 0.56
C LEU A 152 -7.56 -11.52 -0.17
N GLY A 153 -7.87 -12.65 0.45
CA GLY A 153 -7.72 -13.98 -0.18
C GLY A 153 -8.52 -14.12 -1.46
N GLU A 154 -9.79 -13.71 -1.47
CA GLU A 154 -10.64 -13.74 -2.66
C GLU A 154 -10.12 -12.84 -3.78
N LEU A 155 -9.65 -11.62 -3.45
CA LEU A 155 -9.09 -10.68 -4.42
C LEU A 155 -7.80 -11.21 -5.03
N LEU A 156 -6.91 -11.78 -4.22
CA LEU A 156 -5.67 -12.41 -4.71
C LEU A 156 -5.96 -13.59 -5.65
N GLU A 157 -6.96 -14.42 -5.34
CA GLU A 157 -7.38 -15.49 -6.24
C GLU A 157 -7.96 -14.97 -7.56
N LYS A 158 -8.76 -13.90 -7.52
CA LYS A 158 -9.32 -13.28 -8.74
C LYS A 158 -8.21 -12.70 -9.63
N LEU A 159 -7.24 -12.00 -9.05
CA LEU A 159 -6.08 -11.47 -9.79
C LEU A 159 -5.26 -12.60 -10.44
N ALA A 160 -5.02 -13.69 -9.71
CA ALA A 160 -4.28 -14.83 -10.24
C ALA A 160 -5.00 -15.52 -11.42
N LYS A 161 -6.34 -15.48 -11.47
CA LYS A 161 -7.15 -16.08 -12.55
C LYS A 161 -7.31 -15.17 -13.77
N ASN A 162 -7.40 -13.87 -13.57
CA ASN A 162 -7.79 -12.91 -14.61
C ASN A 162 -6.62 -12.15 -15.23
N GLY A 163 -5.41 -12.33 -14.71
CA GLY A 163 -4.25 -11.51 -15.06
C GLY A 163 -4.18 -10.20 -14.27
N ALA A 164 -3.10 -9.46 -14.49
CA ALA A 164 -2.79 -8.27 -13.71
C ALA A 164 -3.69 -7.09 -14.09
N GLU A 165 -4.70 -6.83 -13.29
CA GLU A 165 -5.53 -5.63 -13.34
C GLU A 165 -5.47 -4.92 -11.99
N VAL A 166 -5.73 -3.60 -12.00
CA VAL A 166 -5.91 -2.81 -10.78
C VAL A 166 -7.31 -3.07 -10.24
N VAL A 167 -7.40 -3.45 -8.97
CA VAL A 167 -8.67 -3.58 -8.26
C VAL A 167 -8.75 -2.45 -7.23
N ILE A 168 -9.78 -1.66 -7.32
CA ILE A 168 -10.09 -0.57 -6.39
C ILE A 168 -11.34 -0.95 -5.60
#